data_592bbc986650f55978751e9dbf0fa3f5
#
_entry.id   592bbc986650f55978751e9dbf0fa3f5
#
_cell.length_a   1.000
_cell.length_b   1.000
_cell.length_c   1.000
_cell.angle_alpha   90.00
_cell.angle_beta   90.00
_cell.angle_gamma   90.00
#
_symmetry.space_group_name_H-M   'P 1'
#
loop_
_entity.id
_entity.type
_entity.pdbx_description
1 polymer ?
#
loop_
_entity_poly.entity_id
_entity_poly.type
_entity_poly.pdbx_seq_one_letter_code
_entity_poly.pdbx_strand_id
1 'polypeptide(L)'
;TSTKTFEQGIVVVGRAKAWKERDFSYDVTGGVDFMANISEQVAQYKDELDEGTILSTLKGIFAMSTTDTKNKEFVEKHTTTVPGAMTATTLNTAANKACGANKKKFTLVFCHSDVSTGLENLNLIERLKYTDKDGIQRDLELGTWNGKLVIVTDQMPVSEGYFDADANTDGALKIIASGAPADGEILLSKVTPYFGSKTLAANDYVVAGVQYTTYAMGNGAFSYE
;
A
#
# COMPACT_ATOMS: atom_id res chain seq x y z
N THR A 1 -22.49 -8.98 34.87
CA THR A 1 -21.48 -8.94 33.78
C THR A 1 -22.05 -9.69 32.59
N SER A 2 -22.35 -8.97 31.47
CA SER A 2 -22.81 -9.62 30.25
C SER A 2 -21.60 -10.06 29.45
N THR A 3 -21.59 -11.33 29.01
CA THR A 3 -20.59 -11.85 28.07
C THR A 3 -20.97 -11.40 26.66
N LYS A 4 -20.03 -10.80 25.92
CA LYS A 4 -20.22 -10.47 24.51
C LYS A 4 -19.71 -11.63 23.66
N THR A 5 -20.55 -12.12 22.77
CA THR A 5 -20.17 -13.09 21.74
C THR A 5 -19.90 -12.35 20.43
N PHE A 6 -18.89 -12.81 19.70
CA PHE A 6 -18.52 -12.27 18.39
C PHE A 6 -18.65 -13.38 17.37
N GLU A 7 -19.14 -13.03 16.20
CA GLU A 7 -19.18 -13.91 15.03
C GLU A 7 -18.17 -13.40 14.01
N GLN A 8 -17.42 -14.31 13.42
CA GLN A 8 -16.46 -14.01 12.37
C GLN A 8 -16.77 -14.89 11.16
N GLY A 9 -17.02 -14.25 10.04
CA GLY A 9 -17.15 -14.92 8.73
C GLY A 9 -15.78 -15.05 8.05
N ILE A 10 -15.56 -16.18 7.38
CA ILE A 10 -14.38 -16.43 6.54
C ILE A 10 -14.86 -16.59 5.10
N VAL A 11 -14.20 -15.89 4.19
CA VAL A 11 -14.44 -16.05 2.74
C VAL A 11 -13.21 -16.71 2.14
N VAL A 12 -13.41 -17.88 1.55
CA VAL A 12 -12.35 -18.61 0.85
C VAL A 12 -12.33 -18.17 -0.61
N VAL A 13 -11.17 -17.72 -1.09
CA VAL A 13 -10.95 -17.35 -2.49
C VAL A 13 -10.01 -18.39 -3.10
N GLY A 14 -10.56 -19.21 -4.02
CA GLY A 14 -9.79 -20.22 -4.75
C GLY A 14 -9.71 -19.88 -6.24
N ARG A 15 -8.57 -20.13 -6.84
CA ARG A 15 -8.34 -20.03 -8.29
C ARG A 15 -7.64 -21.27 -8.80
N ALA A 16 -7.99 -21.69 -10.01
CA ALA A 16 -7.34 -22.81 -10.70
C ALA A 16 -6.96 -22.39 -12.11
N LYS A 17 -5.78 -22.81 -12.55
CA LYS A 17 -5.30 -22.64 -13.92
C LYS A 17 -4.55 -23.91 -14.34
N ALA A 18 -4.71 -24.33 -15.59
CA ALA A 18 -4.03 -25.50 -16.15
C ALA A 18 -3.16 -25.07 -17.33
N TRP A 19 -2.01 -25.69 -17.43
CA TRP A 19 -1.09 -25.55 -18.55
C TRP A 19 -0.98 -26.86 -19.29
N LYS A 20 -0.78 -26.81 -20.58
CA LYS A 20 -0.67 -27.98 -21.45
C LYS A 20 0.48 -27.79 -22.42
N GLU A 21 1.35 -28.77 -22.52
CA GLU A 21 2.37 -28.89 -23.54
C GLU A 21 2.03 -30.03 -24.52
N ARG A 22 2.55 -29.94 -25.72
CA ARG A 22 2.45 -31.01 -26.73
C ARG A 22 3.76 -31.80 -26.75
N ASP A 23 3.69 -33.13 -26.77
CA ASP A 23 4.85 -34.04 -26.84
C ASP A 23 5.82 -33.71 -27.97
N PHE A 24 5.28 -33.19 -29.08
CA PHE A 24 6.07 -32.77 -30.24
C PHE A 24 7.12 -31.69 -29.93
N SER A 25 6.88 -30.86 -28.90
CA SER A 25 7.84 -29.83 -28.47
C SER A 25 9.14 -30.43 -27.97
N TYR A 26 9.07 -31.53 -27.27
CA TYR A 26 10.23 -32.24 -26.73
C TYR A 26 11.12 -32.82 -27.84
N ASP A 27 10.52 -33.42 -28.87
CA ASP A 27 11.22 -34.04 -30.00
C ASP A 27 11.90 -32.97 -30.88
N VAL A 28 11.28 -31.84 -31.12
CA VAL A 28 11.81 -30.77 -31.98
C VAL A 28 12.99 -30.03 -31.33
N THR A 29 12.99 -29.93 -30.01
CA THR A 29 14.02 -29.15 -29.28
C THR A 29 15.21 -30.01 -28.81
N GLY A 30 15.27 -31.27 -29.21
CA GLY A 30 16.39 -32.15 -28.86
C GLY A 30 16.43 -32.59 -27.40
N GLY A 31 15.26 -32.70 -26.76
CA GLY A 31 15.11 -33.19 -25.39
C GLY A 31 15.16 -32.14 -24.30
N VAL A 32 14.90 -30.88 -24.63
CA VAL A 32 14.74 -29.83 -23.61
C VAL A 32 13.35 -29.94 -22.97
N ASP A 33 13.36 -30.16 -21.66
CA ASP A 33 12.12 -30.24 -20.86
C ASP A 33 11.54 -28.84 -20.60
N PHE A 34 10.58 -28.44 -21.45
CA PHE A 34 9.87 -27.18 -21.28
C PHE A 34 8.99 -27.15 -20.04
N MET A 35 8.48 -28.31 -19.57
CA MET A 35 7.66 -28.36 -18.37
C MET A 35 8.46 -28.04 -17.12
N ALA A 36 9.74 -28.39 -17.07
CA ALA A 36 10.61 -27.99 -15.97
C ALA A 36 10.77 -26.45 -15.91
N ASN A 37 11.03 -25.81 -17.05
CA ASN A 37 11.12 -24.34 -17.14
C ASN A 37 9.78 -23.65 -16.83
N ILE A 38 8.66 -24.23 -17.28
CA ILE A 38 7.32 -23.72 -16.99
C ILE A 38 7.02 -23.83 -15.50
N SER A 39 7.46 -24.87 -14.81
CA SER A 39 7.22 -25.04 -13.38
C SER A 39 7.78 -23.89 -12.54
N GLU A 40 8.96 -23.40 -12.88
CA GLU A 40 9.57 -22.25 -12.21
C GLU A 40 8.81 -20.95 -12.47
N GLN A 41 8.42 -20.72 -13.73
CA GLN A 41 7.60 -19.55 -14.11
C GLN A 41 6.19 -19.61 -13.49
N VAL A 42 5.62 -20.80 -13.34
CA VAL A 42 4.31 -21.01 -12.69
C VAL A 42 4.40 -20.70 -11.19
N ALA A 43 5.50 -21.04 -10.52
CA ALA A 43 5.71 -20.70 -9.13
C ALA A 43 5.72 -19.17 -8.93
N GLN A 44 6.52 -18.45 -9.74
CA GLN A 44 6.55 -16.98 -9.71
C GLN A 44 5.18 -16.36 -9.99
N TYR A 45 4.48 -16.87 -11.02
CA TYR A 45 3.14 -16.41 -11.35
C TYR A 45 2.14 -16.64 -10.21
N LYS A 46 2.28 -17.74 -9.45
CA LYS A 46 1.44 -18.01 -8.29
C LYS A 46 1.69 -16.98 -7.18
N ASP A 47 2.94 -16.69 -6.88
CA ASP A 47 3.30 -15.70 -5.88
C ASP A 47 2.76 -14.30 -6.22
N GLU A 48 2.86 -13.88 -7.49
CA GLU A 48 2.29 -12.63 -7.99
C GLU A 48 0.75 -12.60 -7.86
N LEU A 49 0.08 -13.73 -8.12
CA LEU A 49 -1.37 -13.84 -7.96
C LEU A 49 -1.82 -13.75 -6.51
N ASP A 50 -1.09 -14.39 -5.60
CA ASP A 50 -1.40 -14.39 -4.18
C ASP A 50 -1.21 -12.96 -3.62
N GLU A 51 -0.13 -12.29 -3.99
CA GLU A 51 0.10 -10.88 -3.65
C GLU A 51 -1.02 -9.98 -4.20
N GLY A 52 -1.34 -10.07 -5.49
CA GLY A 52 -2.40 -9.30 -6.12
C GLY A 52 -3.78 -9.57 -5.50
N THR A 53 -4.04 -10.78 -5.01
CA THR A 53 -5.27 -11.14 -4.31
C THR A 53 -5.35 -10.46 -2.95
N ILE A 54 -4.27 -10.45 -2.19
CA ILE A 54 -4.18 -9.74 -0.90
C ILE A 54 -4.42 -8.25 -1.10
N LEU A 55 -3.71 -7.62 -2.04
CA LEU A 55 -3.83 -6.19 -2.32
C LEU A 55 -5.22 -5.81 -2.82
N SER A 56 -5.83 -6.63 -3.69
CA SER A 56 -7.21 -6.42 -4.17
C SER A 56 -8.23 -6.51 -3.05
N THR A 57 -8.04 -7.45 -2.13
CA THR A 57 -8.89 -7.60 -0.94
C THR A 57 -8.78 -6.38 -0.03
N LEU A 58 -7.58 -5.92 0.25
CA LEU A 58 -7.35 -4.69 1.02
C LEU A 58 -8.00 -3.48 0.35
N LYS A 59 -7.80 -3.32 -0.95
CA LYS A 59 -8.45 -2.24 -1.72
C LYS A 59 -9.97 -2.30 -1.61
N GLY A 60 -10.56 -3.50 -1.68
CA GLY A 60 -12.00 -3.71 -1.51
C GLY A 60 -12.49 -3.33 -0.12
N ILE A 61 -11.76 -3.71 0.94
CA ILE A 61 -12.09 -3.37 2.33
C ILE A 61 -12.11 -1.84 2.54
N PHE A 62 -11.11 -1.12 2.04
CA PHE A 62 -11.05 0.34 2.17
C PHE A 62 -11.96 1.09 1.19
N ALA A 63 -12.47 0.42 0.15
CA ALA A 63 -13.48 0.94 -0.78
C ALA A 63 -14.93 0.62 -0.35
N MET A 64 -15.15 0.10 0.87
CA MET A 64 -16.49 -0.19 1.36
C MET A 64 -17.38 1.06 1.33
N SER A 65 -18.68 0.84 1.05
CA SER A 65 -19.66 1.92 1.01
C SER A 65 -19.71 2.68 2.34
N THR A 66 -19.56 3.99 2.28
CA THR A 66 -19.68 4.90 3.43
C THR A 66 -21.13 5.28 3.76
N THR A 67 -22.11 4.68 3.09
CA THR A 67 -23.54 4.87 3.39
C THR A 67 -23.91 4.23 4.73
N ASP A 68 -23.29 3.09 5.08
CA ASP A 68 -23.44 2.48 6.40
C ASP A 68 -22.49 3.17 7.41
N THR A 69 -23.04 3.57 8.56
CA THR A 69 -22.32 4.32 9.60
C THR A 69 -21.11 3.53 10.12
N LYS A 70 -21.23 2.20 10.29
CA LYS A 70 -20.14 1.37 10.81
C LYS A 70 -19.00 1.23 9.82
N ASN A 71 -19.33 1.07 8.53
CA ASN A 71 -18.33 1.03 7.46
C ASN A 71 -17.59 2.36 7.34
N LYS A 72 -18.35 3.47 7.42
CA LYS A 72 -17.78 4.82 7.41
C LYS A 72 -16.82 5.03 8.59
N GLU A 73 -17.25 4.73 9.82
CA GLU A 73 -16.41 4.83 11.01
C GLU A 73 -15.13 3.99 10.89
N PHE A 74 -15.24 2.78 10.34
CA PHE A 74 -14.10 1.90 10.12
C PHE A 74 -13.11 2.52 9.14
N VAL A 75 -13.57 2.92 7.96
CA VAL A 75 -12.72 3.50 6.90
C VAL A 75 -12.07 4.80 7.39
N GLU A 76 -12.83 5.73 7.96
CA GLU A 76 -12.31 7.01 8.45
C GLU A 76 -11.26 6.83 9.57
N LYS A 77 -11.47 5.86 10.45
CA LYS A 77 -10.54 5.57 11.55
C LYS A 77 -9.24 4.95 11.06
N HIS A 78 -9.30 4.09 10.04
CA HIS A 78 -8.15 3.31 9.57
C HIS A 78 -7.49 3.91 8.31
N THR A 79 -8.01 5.01 7.78
CA THR A 79 -7.40 5.72 6.65
C THR A 79 -6.81 7.05 7.12
N THR A 80 -5.60 7.32 6.69
CA THR A 80 -4.92 8.60 6.92
C THR A 80 -4.37 9.11 5.60
N THR A 81 -4.84 10.26 5.16
CA THR A 81 -4.30 10.94 3.97
C THR A 81 -3.14 11.83 4.40
N VAL A 82 -2.02 11.73 3.70
CA VAL A 82 -0.81 12.49 3.95
C VAL A 82 -0.61 13.46 2.79
N PRO A 83 -0.71 14.77 3.02
CA PRO A 83 -0.49 15.77 1.98
C PRO A 83 1.02 15.97 1.77
N GLY A 84 1.62 15.19 0.91
CA GLY A 84 3.05 15.25 0.61
C GLY A 84 3.79 13.96 0.97
N ALA A 85 5.12 14.07 1.08
CA ALA A 85 5.97 12.93 1.40
C ALA A 85 5.74 12.41 2.83
N MET A 86 5.94 11.11 3.02
CA MET A 86 5.90 10.52 4.36
C MET A 86 7.04 11.01 5.23
N THR A 87 6.76 11.16 6.52
CA THR A 87 7.72 11.61 7.54
C THR A 87 7.88 10.57 8.64
N ALA A 88 8.88 10.76 9.51
CA ALA A 88 9.12 9.88 10.65
C ALA A 88 7.90 9.67 11.56
N THR A 89 7.01 10.64 11.63
CA THR A 89 5.82 10.60 12.51
C THR A 89 4.59 10.01 11.84
N THR A 90 4.55 9.94 10.51
CA THR A 90 3.36 9.56 9.72
C THR A 90 2.80 8.21 10.14
N LEU A 91 3.63 7.16 10.17
CA LEU A 91 3.21 5.81 10.53
C LEU A 91 2.71 5.72 11.98
N ASN A 92 3.39 6.38 12.91
CA ASN A 92 2.99 6.40 14.31
C ASN A 92 1.66 7.11 14.52
N THR A 93 1.44 8.22 13.83
CA THR A 93 0.20 8.99 13.89
C THR A 93 -0.97 8.18 13.32
N ALA A 94 -0.78 7.54 12.15
CA ALA A 94 -1.78 6.67 11.54
C ALA A 94 -2.12 5.47 12.44
N ALA A 95 -1.11 4.79 12.99
CA ALA A 95 -1.32 3.67 13.91
C ALA A 95 -2.02 4.08 15.21
N ASN A 96 -1.72 5.27 15.73
CA ASN A 96 -2.40 5.81 16.92
C ASN A 96 -3.86 6.17 16.62
N LYS A 97 -4.14 6.75 15.47
CA LYS A 97 -5.52 7.03 15.01
C LYS A 97 -6.35 5.75 14.91
N ALA A 98 -5.76 4.69 14.35
CA ALA A 98 -6.45 3.42 14.14
C ALA A 98 -6.69 2.63 15.43
N CYS A 99 -5.68 2.49 16.30
CA CYS A 99 -5.70 1.57 17.45
C CYS A 99 -5.34 2.20 18.80
N GLY A 100 -5.00 3.49 18.86
CA GLY A 100 -4.61 4.16 20.10
C GLY A 100 -3.43 3.47 20.81
N ALA A 101 -3.60 3.13 22.07
CA ALA A 101 -2.57 2.45 22.87
C ALA A 101 -2.12 1.08 22.31
N ASN A 102 -2.98 0.44 21.49
CA ASN A 102 -2.72 -0.86 20.89
C ASN A 102 -1.95 -0.80 19.55
N LYS A 103 -1.32 0.32 19.22
CA LYS A 103 -0.57 0.51 17.96
C LYS A 103 0.53 -0.54 17.70
N LYS A 104 1.00 -1.23 18.75
CA LYS A 104 1.97 -2.33 18.63
C LYS A 104 1.43 -3.58 17.92
N LYS A 105 0.10 -3.67 17.70
CA LYS A 105 -0.51 -4.75 16.94
C LYS A 105 -0.11 -4.74 15.46
N PHE A 106 0.22 -3.56 14.93
CA PHE A 106 0.77 -3.46 13.58
C PHE A 106 2.23 -3.90 13.57
N THR A 107 2.54 -4.92 12.80
CA THR A 107 3.87 -5.54 12.71
C THR A 107 4.48 -5.45 11.33
N LEU A 108 3.64 -5.23 10.31
CA LEU A 108 4.00 -5.29 8.91
C LEU A 108 3.53 -4.04 8.17
N VAL A 109 4.35 -3.53 7.25
CA VAL A 109 4.02 -2.40 6.39
C VAL A 109 4.33 -2.77 4.94
N PHE A 110 3.34 -2.62 4.07
CA PHE A 110 3.50 -2.75 2.61
C PHE A 110 3.57 -1.36 2.00
N CYS A 111 4.59 -1.09 1.21
CA CYS A 111 4.73 0.18 0.51
C CYS A 111 5.29 0.00 -0.90
N HIS A 112 5.05 1.00 -1.75
CA HIS A 112 5.64 1.07 -3.09
C HIS A 112 7.15 1.40 -3.01
N SER A 113 7.91 1.01 -4.02
CA SER A 113 9.36 1.27 -4.10
C SER A 113 9.72 2.76 -3.98
N ASP A 114 8.93 3.65 -4.60
CA ASP A 114 9.16 5.10 -4.50
C ASP A 114 8.99 5.62 -3.06
N VAL A 115 8.02 5.08 -2.32
CA VAL A 115 7.83 5.42 -0.90
C VAL A 115 9.00 4.91 -0.07
N SER A 116 9.43 3.67 -0.32
CA SER A 116 10.59 3.08 0.37
C SER A 116 11.85 3.90 0.12
N THR A 117 12.11 4.28 -1.14
CA THR A 117 13.25 5.13 -1.50
C THR A 117 13.21 6.48 -0.78
N GLY A 118 12.03 7.10 -0.69
CA GLY A 118 11.85 8.34 0.07
C GLY A 118 12.17 8.17 1.56
N LEU A 119 11.74 7.06 2.18
CA LEU A 119 12.02 6.75 3.57
C LEU A 119 13.50 6.41 3.81
N GLU A 120 14.16 5.73 2.88
CA GLU A 120 15.60 5.43 2.93
C GLU A 120 16.44 6.72 2.85
N ASN A 121 16.09 7.63 1.95
CA ASN A 121 16.74 8.94 1.84
C ASN A 121 16.64 9.78 3.13
N LEU A 122 15.55 9.58 3.88
CA LEU A 122 15.37 10.20 5.20
C LEU A 122 16.01 9.39 6.34
N ASN A 123 16.69 8.28 6.05
CA ASN A 123 17.27 7.36 7.04
C ASN A 123 16.24 6.84 8.06
N LEU A 124 15.00 6.60 7.62
CA LEU A 124 13.92 6.11 8.49
C LEU A 124 13.78 4.59 8.46
N ILE A 125 14.41 3.91 7.49
CA ILE A 125 14.44 2.45 7.39
C ILE A 125 15.74 1.96 8.03
N GLU A 126 15.59 1.14 9.07
CA GLU A 126 16.67 0.43 9.72
C GLU A 126 16.79 -0.96 9.09
N ARG A 127 17.94 -1.24 8.48
CA ARG A 127 18.20 -2.55 7.89
C ARG A 127 18.51 -3.58 8.97
N LEU A 128 17.91 -4.78 8.83
CA LEU A 128 18.22 -5.89 9.73
C LEU A 128 19.63 -6.40 9.44
N LYS A 129 20.38 -6.72 10.49
CA LYS A 129 21.76 -7.21 10.38
C LYS A 129 21.83 -8.69 10.71
N TYR A 130 22.52 -9.41 9.88
CA TYR A 130 22.87 -10.80 10.12
C TYR A 130 24.39 -10.87 10.45
N THR A 131 24.72 -11.60 11.50
CA THR A 131 26.13 -11.88 11.85
C THR A 131 26.46 -13.28 11.41
N ASP A 132 27.43 -13.41 10.51
CA ASP A 132 27.92 -14.69 10.03
C ASP A 132 28.72 -15.43 11.11
N LYS A 133 29.01 -16.71 10.91
CA LYS A 133 29.81 -17.56 11.83
C LYS A 133 31.19 -16.97 12.11
N ASP A 134 31.72 -16.18 11.19
CA ASP A 134 33.01 -15.51 11.28
C ASP A 134 32.96 -14.14 11.99
N GLY A 135 31.79 -13.79 12.54
CA GLY A 135 31.57 -12.52 13.24
C GLY A 135 31.39 -11.32 12.33
N ILE A 136 31.28 -11.50 11.04
CA ILE A 136 31.05 -10.43 10.05
C ILE A 136 29.58 -10.07 10.02
N GLN A 137 29.26 -8.81 10.25
CA GLN A 137 27.91 -8.28 10.12
C GLN A 137 27.63 -7.92 8.66
N ARG A 138 26.51 -8.41 8.15
CA ARG A 138 25.98 -8.07 6.82
C ARG A 138 24.58 -7.51 6.97
N ASP A 139 24.27 -6.46 6.22
CA ASP A 139 22.92 -5.92 6.14
C ASP A 139 22.05 -6.84 5.28
N LEU A 140 20.85 -7.13 5.77
CA LEU A 140 19.82 -7.83 5.00
C LEU A 140 19.05 -6.81 4.15
N GLU A 141 18.47 -7.27 3.05
CA GLU A 141 17.58 -6.43 2.22
C GLU A 141 16.29 -6.04 2.95
N LEU A 142 15.92 -6.80 3.99
CA LEU A 142 14.77 -6.52 4.82
C LEU A 142 15.06 -5.36 5.77
N GLY A 143 14.15 -4.38 5.76
CA GLY A 143 14.21 -3.21 6.62
C GLY A 143 13.04 -3.13 7.60
N THR A 144 13.21 -2.33 8.64
CA THR A 144 12.14 -2.00 9.58
C THR A 144 11.93 -0.50 9.65
N TRP A 145 10.67 -0.08 9.72
CA TRP A 145 10.27 1.30 9.95
C TRP A 145 9.46 1.39 11.25
N ASN A 146 9.97 2.13 12.22
CA ASN A 146 9.38 2.22 13.56
C ASN A 146 9.12 0.83 14.21
N GLY A 147 10.06 -0.11 14.02
CA GLY A 147 9.94 -1.46 14.55
C GLY A 147 8.92 -2.36 13.86
N LYS A 148 8.45 -2.00 12.65
CA LYS A 148 7.58 -2.79 11.80
C LYS A 148 8.34 -3.22 10.56
N LEU A 149 8.20 -4.48 10.18
CA LEU A 149 8.82 -5.01 8.97
C LEU A 149 8.24 -4.30 7.73
N VAL A 150 9.11 -3.83 6.84
CA VAL A 150 8.73 -3.19 5.58
C VAL A 150 8.88 -4.19 4.45
N ILE A 151 7.80 -4.39 3.71
CA ILE A 151 7.79 -5.15 2.46
C ILE A 151 7.54 -4.15 1.33
N VAL A 152 8.44 -4.15 0.37
CA VAL A 152 8.38 -3.27 -0.80
C VAL A 152 7.84 -4.04 -1.99
N THR A 153 6.81 -3.50 -2.63
CA THR A 153 6.25 -4.07 -3.84
C THR A 153 5.69 -3.00 -4.76
N ASP A 154 5.95 -3.14 -6.06
CA ASP A 154 5.44 -2.22 -7.09
C ASP A 154 3.98 -2.49 -7.46
N GLN A 155 3.38 -3.57 -6.95
CA GLN A 155 1.95 -3.86 -7.12
C GLN A 155 1.04 -3.01 -6.23
N MET A 156 1.62 -2.18 -5.35
CA MET A 156 0.84 -1.29 -4.48
C MET A 156 -0.02 -0.33 -5.29
N PRO A 157 -1.26 -0.06 -4.84
CA PRO A 157 -2.15 0.85 -5.54
C PRO A 157 -1.56 2.26 -5.62
N VAL A 158 -1.46 2.73 -6.86
CA VAL A 158 -1.01 4.06 -7.21
C VAL A 158 -2.16 4.80 -7.90
N SER A 159 -2.37 6.05 -7.55
CA SER A 159 -3.41 6.89 -8.14
C SER A 159 -2.91 8.32 -8.31
N GLU A 160 -3.57 9.09 -9.15
CA GLU A 160 -3.34 10.52 -9.20
C GLU A 160 -3.70 11.16 -7.84
N GLY A 161 -2.91 12.12 -7.42
CA GLY A 161 -3.08 12.84 -6.18
C GLY A 161 -2.74 14.31 -6.32
N TYR A 162 -3.02 15.07 -5.26
CA TYR A 162 -2.69 16.49 -5.17
C TYR A 162 -1.99 16.75 -3.86
N PHE A 163 -0.97 17.61 -3.91
CA PHE A 163 -0.17 17.99 -2.76
C PHE A 163 -0.20 19.50 -2.58
N ASP A 164 0.01 19.96 -1.35
CA ASP A 164 0.11 21.35 -1.00
C ASP A 164 1.28 22.01 -1.75
N ALA A 165 1.05 23.19 -2.26
CA ALA A 165 2.04 23.91 -3.05
C ALA A 165 1.94 25.43 -2.78
N ASP A 166 3.00 26.12 -3.08
CA ASP A 166 3.03 27.58 -3.13
C ASP A 166 2.78 28.09 -4.55
N ALA A 167 2.38 29.35 -4.68
CA ALA A 167 2.13 30.00 -5.97
C ALA A 167 3.33 29.92 -6.94
N ASN A 168 4.54 29.77 -6.41
CA ASN A 168 5.79 29.70 -7.21
C ASN A 168 6.23 28.26 -7.50
N THR A 169 5.47 27.26 -7.06
CA THR A 169 5.78 25.84 -7.35
C THR A 169 5.49 25.57 -8.80
N ASP A 170 6.44 24.91 -9.49
CA ASP A 170 6.24 24.54 -10.90
C ASP A 170 5.05 23.57 -11.03
N GLY A 171 4.15 23.86 -11.99
CA GLY A 171 2.91 23.10 -12.16
C GLY A 171 1.85 23.34 -11.09
N ALA A 172 1.99 24.37 -10.23
CA ALA A 172 0.99 24.69 -9.21
C ALA A 172 -0.34 25.11 -9.86
N LEU A 173 -1.42 24.54 -9.33
CA LEU A 173 -2.80 24.83 -9.71
C LEU A 173 -3.47 25.65 -8.62
N LYS A 174 -4.08 26.78 -8.99
CA LYS A 174 -4.82 27.62 -8.06
C LYS A 174 -6.19 27.02 -7.78
N ILE A 175 -6.56 26.94 -6.51
CA ILE A 175 -7.87 26.43 -6.10
C ILE A 175 -8.93 27.50 -6.29
N ILE A 176 -10.03 27.16 -6.97
CA ILE A 176 -11.23 27.95 -7.07
C ILE A 176 -12.40 27.25 -6.35
N ALA A 177 -13.27 28.03 -5.71
CA ALA A 177 -14.39 27.50 -4.95
C ALA A 177 -15.49 26.90 -5.85
N SER A 178 -15.81 27.57 -6.99
CA SER A 178 -16.85 27.16 -7.92
C SER A 178 -16.61 27.76 -9.30
N GLY A 179 -17.29 27.25 -10.31
CA GLY A 179 -17.19 27.71 -11.70
C GLY A 179 -16.41 26.75 -12.59
N ALA A 180 -16.21 27.10 -13.85
CA ALA A 180 -15.35 26.35 -14.75
C ALA A 180 -13.90 26.78 -14.53
N PRO A 181 -12.98 25.85 -14.18
CA PRO A 181 -11.58 26.20 -14.00
C PRO A 181 -10.95 26.65 -15.32
N ALA A 182 -10.20 27.72 -15.25
CA ALA A 182 -9.32 28.16 -16.33
C ALA A 182 -8.02 27.33 -16.37
N ASP A 183 -7.15 27.60 -17.35
CA ASP A 183 -5.83 26.99 -17.37
C ASP A 183 -5.03 27.39 -16.11
N GLY A 184 -4.43 26.42 -15.46
CA GLY A 184 -3.76 26.62 -14.16
C GLY A 184 -4.69 26.70 -12.94
N GLU A 185 -5.97 26.38 -13.07
CA GLU A 185 -6.92 26.36 -11.96
C GLU A 185 -7.55 24.98 -11.74
N ILE A 186 -7.97 24.70 -10.50
CA ILE A 186 -8.63 23.44 -10.13
C ILE A 186 -9.75 23.71 -9.13
N LEU A 187 -10.82 22.92 -9.21
CA LEU A 187 -11.94 23.02 -8.26
C LEU A 187 -11.57 22.47 -6.89
N LEU A 188 -11.95 23.19 -5.83
CA LEU A 188 -11.78 22.77 -4.44
C LEU A 188 -12.37 21.37 -4.18
N SER A 189 -13.51 21.04 -4.78
CA SER A 189 -14.17 19.73 -4.64
C SER A 189 -13.35 18.57 -5.19
N LYS A 190 -12.48 18.80 -6.16
CA LYS A 190 -11.60 17.77 -6.72
C LYS A 190 -10.38 17.47 -5.85
N VAL A 191 -9.88 18.48 -5.15
CA VAL A 191 -8.64 18.33 -4.35
C VAL A 191 -8.90 17.98 -2.89
N THR A 192 -10.04 18.37 -2.32
CA THR A 192 -10.40 18.09 -0.92
C THR A 192 -10.24 16.62 -0.50
N PRO A 193 -10.59 15.61 -1.30
CA PRO A 193 -10.45 14.21 -0.91
C PRO A 193 -9.00 13.77 -0.60
N TYR A 194 -8.01 14.47 -1.15
CA TYR A 194 -6.60 14.14 -1.00
C TYR A 194 -5.94 14.72 0.25
N PHE A 195 -6.59 15.66 0.94
CA PHE A 195 -5.99 16.42 2.04
C PHE A 195 -6.48 16.00 3.44
N GLY A 196 -7.37 15.02 3.53
CA GLY A 196 -7.86 14.47 4.79
C GLY A 196 -8.47 15.55 5.68
N SER A 197 -7.84 15.82 6.83
CA SER A 197 -8.31 16.82 7.81
C SER A 197 -7.78 18.25 7.55
N LYS A 198 -6.90 18.46 6.57
CA LYS A 198 -6.43 19.80 6.22
C LYS A 198 -7.54 20.55 5.49
N THR A 199 -7.88 21.73 5.98
CA THR A 199 -8.83 22.61 5.31
C THR A 199 -8.12 23.42 4.25
N LEU A 200 -8.57 23.26 3.00
CA LEU A 200 -8.14 24.07 1.86
C LEU A 200 -9.14 25.21 1.63
N ALA A 201 -8.65 26.35 1.20
CA ALA A 201 -9.45 27.51 0.84
C ALA A 201 -9.32 27.85 -0.65
N ALA A 202 -10.25 28.66 -1.14
CA ALA A 202 -10.08 29.29 -2.45
C ALA A 202 -8.85 30.22 -2.42
N ASN A 203 -8.09 30.19 -3.51
CA ASN A 203 -6.78 30.82 -3.71
C ASN A 203 -5.58 30.13 -3.05
N ASP A 204 -5.74 28.99 -2.37
CA ASP A 204 -4.62 28.10 -2.07
C ASP A 204 -4.11 27.46 -3.37
N TYR A 205 -2.89 26.92 -3.31
CA TYR A 205 -2.26 26.27 -4.43
C TYR A 205 -2.00 24.81 -4.14
N VAL A 206 -2.15 23.97 -5.15
CA VAL A 206 -1.84 22.54 -5.10
C VAL A 206 -1.07 22.14 -6.36
N VAL A 207 -0.23 21.13 -6.23
CA VAL A 207 0.46 20.51 -7.39
C VAL A 207 -0.07 19.10 -7.59
N ALA A 208 -0.35 18.77 -8.85
CA ALA A 208 -0.70 17.40 -9.21
C ALA A 208 0.52 16.47 -9.07
N GLY A 209 0.30 15.30 -8.59
CA GLY A 209 1.34 14.30 -8.41
C GLY A 209 0.77 12.90 -8.32
N VAL A 210 1.58 11.95 -7.89
CA VAL A 210 1.18 10.56 -7.71
C VAL A 210 0.95 10.29 -6.24
N GLN A 211 -0.20 9.70 -5.91
CA GLN A 211 -0.54 9.28 -4.56
C GLN A 211 -0.31 7.77 -4.43
N TYR A 212 0.56 7.39 -3.52
CA TYR A 212 0.87 6.02 -3.19
C TYR A 212 0.06 5.55 -1.98
N THR A 213 -0.45 4.34 -2.05
CA THR A 213 -1.12 3.71 -0.91
C THR A 213 -0.11 2.86 -0.13
N THR A 214 -0.12 2.97 1.19
CA THR A 214 0.70 2.14 2.09
C THR A 214 -0.22 1.45 3.08
N TYR A 215 -0.08 0.13 3.24
CA TYR A 215 -0.88 -0.64 4.19
C TYR A 215 -0.04 -1.04 5.39
N ALA A 216 -0.57 -0.80 6.59
CA ALA A 216 -0.02 -1.32 7.83
C ALA A 216 -0.93 -2.42 8.38
N MET A 217 -0.38 -3.60 8.59
CA MET A 217 -1.13 -4.78 9.02
C MET A 217 -0.57 -5.39 10.31
N GLY A 218 -1.44 -6.06 11.02
CA GLY A 218 -1.10 -6.80 12.23
C GLY A 218 -1.08 -8.31 11.98
N ASN A 219 -0.60 -9.05 12.98
CA ASN A 219 -0.62 -10.51 12.97
C ASN A 219 -2.06 -11.02 12.85
N GLY A 220 -2.29 -11.99 11.96
CA GLY A 220 -3.60 -12.59 11.74
C GLY A 220 -4.55 -11.76 10.88
N ALA A 221 -4.06 -10.73 10.17
CA ALA A 221 -4.85 -9.98 9.19
C ALA A 221 -5.28 -10.87 8.01
N PHE A 222 -4.41 -11.81 7.61
CA PHE A 222 -4.67 -12.86 6.63
C PHE A 222 -4.21 -14.21 7.16
N SER A 223 -4.90 -15.29 6.78
CA SER A 223 -4.45 -16.66 6.94
C SER A 223 -4.38 -17.33 5.57
N TYR A 224 -3.34 -18.12 5.35
CA TYR A 224 -3.15 -18.95 4.17
C TYR A 224 -3.39 -20.40 4.57
N GLU A 225 -4.25 -21.11 3.81
CA GLU A 225 -4.52 -22.54 3.96
C GLU A 225 -4.16 -23.30 2.69
#